data_50ff04eaba767da08050b787ee9460e0
#
_entry.id   50ff04eaba767da08050b787ee9460e0
#
_cell.length_a   1.000
_cell.length_b   1.000
_cell.length_c   1.000
_cell.angle_alpha   90.00
_cell.angle_beta   90.00
_cell.angle_gamma   90.00
#
_symmetry.space_group_name_H-M   'P 1'
#
loop_
_entity.id
_entity.type
_entity.pdbx_description
1 polymer ?
#
loop_
_entity_poly.entity_id
_entity_poly.type
_entity_poly.pdbx_seq_one_letter_code
_entity_poly.pdbx_strand_id
1 'polypeptide(L)'
;MQQPLPLIVGGAGPSRTPALAARYATEFNIVFQPEDVVADRFARVAEACERIERDPATLKRTVGLTLLAGATEADVRRRAEHTGVDLDEFRAGHTFCGSAAEIVDRVGRLRELGAERVYFQMIDMTDLDHLAYLGEEVLPQLPR
;
A
#
# COMPACT_ATOMS: atom_id res chain seq x y z
N MET A 1 -10.70 -21.11 23.44
CA MET A 1 -9.82 -21.53 22.34
C MET A 1 -9.17 -20.29 21.74
N GLN A 2 -7.86 -20.28 21.63
CA GLN A 2 -7.13 -19.18 20.98
C GLN A 2 -7.43 -19.20 19.48
N GLN A 3 -7.89 -18.07 18.94
CA GLN A 3 -8.09 -17.93 17.49
C GLN A 3 -6.73 -18.02 16.78
N PRO A 4 -6.64 -18.58 15.57
CA PRO A 4 -5.41 -18.53 14.80
C PRO A 4 -4.94 -17.08 14.62
N LEU A 5 -3.67 -16.83 14.87
CA LEU A 5 -3.10 -15.50 14.67
C LEU A 5 -3.11 -15.15 13.17
N PRO A 6 -3.66 -13.98 12.74
CA PRO A 6 -3.55 -13.54 11.36
C PRO A 6 -2.07 -13.39 10.96
N LEU A 7 -1.70 -13.98 9.82
CA LEU A 7 -0.34 -13.92 9.31
C LEU A 7 -0.29 -13.10 8.02
N ILE A 8 0.56 -12.08 8.00
CA ILE A 8 0.86 -11.29 6.80
C ILE A 8 2.16 -11.83 6.20
N VAL A 9 2.12 -12.20 4.93
CA VAL A 9 3.32 -12.51 4.14
C VAL A 9 3.57 -11.38 3.16
N GLY A 10 4.73 -10.73 3.29
CA GLY A 10 5.14 -9.61 2.44
C GLY A 10 6.29 -9.97 1.51
N GLY A 11 6.38 -9.26 0.40
CA GLY A 11 7.52 -9.30 -0.51
C GLY A 11 7.14 -9.41 -1.98
N ALA A 12 8.08 -8.97 -2.84
CA ALA A 12 7.90 -8.90 -4.29
C ALA A 12 8.50 -10.09 -5.06
N GLY A 13 8.91 -11.16 -4.37
CA GLY A 13 9.47 -12.35 -5.02
C GLY A 13 8.46 -13.01 -5.97
N PRO A 14 8.90 -13.45 -7.18
CA PRO A 14 7.96 -13.87 -8.23
C PRO A 14 7.33 -15.25 -8.03
N SER A 15 7.88 -16.11 -7.19
CA SER A 15 7.42 -17.50 -7.05
C SER A 15 7.30 -17.98 -5.60
N ARG A 16 8.37 -17.84 -4.80
CA ARG A 16 8.37 -18.37 -3.42
C ARG A 16 7.43 -17.60 -2.50
N THR A 17 7.42 -16.27 -2.60
CA THR A 17 6.56 -15.42 -1.75
C THR A 17 5.08 -15.68 -2.01
N PRO A 18 4.58 -15.70 -3.27
CA PRO A 18 3.20 -16.10 -3.55
C PRO A 18 2.84 -17.50 -3.03
N ALA A 19 3.72 -18.48 -3.18
CA ALA A 19 3.47 -19.84 -2.69
C ALA A 19 3.37 -19.92 -1.17
N LEU A 20 4.22 -19.19 -0.45
CA LEU A 20 4.14 -19.10 1.02
C LEU A 20 2.88 -18.36 1.48
N ALA A 21 2.53 -17.26 0.81
CA ALA A 21 1.31 -16.51 1.11
C ALA A 21 0.07 -17.38 0.91
N ALA A 22 -0.04 -18.06 -0.23
CA ALA A 22 -1.14 -18.97 -0.53
C ALA A 22 -1.29 -20.06 0.53
N ARG A 23 -0.19 -20.58 1.07
CA ARG A 23 -0.24 -21.69 2.03
C ARG A 23 -0.52 -21.25 3.46
N TYR A 24 -0.02 -20.10 3.90
CA TYR A 24 0.03 -19.77 5.32
C TYR A 24 -0.62 -18.44 5.69
N ALA A 25 -0.76 -17.49 4.73
CA ALA A 25 -1.15 -16.15 5.06
C ALA A 25 -2.68 -15.93 5.09
N THR A 26 -3.10 -14.99 5.90
CA THR A 26 -4.41 -14.35 5.81
C THR A 26 -4.36 -13.10 4.94
N GLU A 27 -3.14 -12.53 4.76
CA GLU A 27 -2.92 -11.33 4.00
C GLU A 27 -1.59 -11.39 3.25
N PHE A 28 -1.61 -11.03 1.96
CA PHE A 28 -0.43 -10.87 1.11
C PHE A 28 -0.17 -9.39 0.87
N ASN A 29 1.00 -8.90 1.28
CA ASN A 29 1.36 -7.50 1.22
C ASN A 29 2.50 -7.22 0.24
N ILE A 30 2.28 -6.26 -0.67
CA ILE A 30 3.31 -5.75 -1.58
C ILE A 30 3.71 -4.35 -1.12
N VAL A 31 5.00 -4.09 -0.99
CA VAL A 31 5.53 -2.78 -0.58
C VAL A 31 6.51 -2.23 -1.61
N PHE A 32 6.46 -0.92 -1.83
CA PHE A 32 7.44 -0.16 -2.64
C PHE A 32 7.66 -0.71 -4.05
N GLN A 33 6.58 -1.16 -4.71
CA GLN A 33 6.65 -1.68 -6.07
C GLN A 33 5.80 -0.83 -7.03
N PRO A 34 6.18 -0.80 -8.33
CA PRO A 34 5.34 -0.20 -9.37
C PRO A 34 4.03 -0.98 -9.56
N GLU A 35 3.03 -0.32 -10.10
CA GLU A 35 1.67 -0.84 -10.24
C GLU A 35 1.61 -2.11 -11.12
N ASP A 36 2.45 -2.21 -12.18
CA ASP A 36 2.56 -3.40 -13.01
C ASP A 36 3.12 -4.62 -12.24
N VAL A 37 4.09 -4.40 -11.36
CA VAL A 37 4.60 -5.45 -10.47
C VAL A 37 3.55 -5.85 -9.43
N VAL A 38 2.80 -4.90 -8.88
CA VAL A 38 1.69 -5.18 -7.95
C VAL A 38 0.67 -6.09 -8.64
N ALA A 39 0.23 -5.75 -9.86
CA ALA A 39 -0.71 -6.53 -10.64
C ALA A 39 -0.19 -7.96 -10.91
N ASP A 40 1.06 -8.09 -11.38
CA ASP A 40 1.67 -9.41 -11.63
C ASP A 40 1.75 -10.25 -10.35
N ARG A 41 2.10 -9.67 -9.21
CA ARG A 41 2.21 -10.42 -7.96
C ARG A 41 0.84 -10.83 -7.39
N PHE A 42 -0.19 -10.00 -7.59
CA PHE A 42 -1.55 -10.38 -7.22
C PHE A 42 -2.07 -11.53 -8.10
N ALA A 43 -1.78 -11.52 -9.39
CA ALA A 43 -2.10 -12.64 -10.28
C ALA A 43 -1.39 -13.93 -9.82
N ARG A 44 -0.08 -13.86 -9.56
CA ARG A 44 0.71 -15.01 -9.12
C ARG A 44 0.26 -15.60 -7.78
N VAL A 45 -0.18 -14.77 -6.84
CA VAL A 45 -0.69 -15.30 -5.56
C VAL A 45 -2.06 -15.95 -5.74
N ALA A 46 -2.91 -15.44 -6.63
CA ALA A 46 -4.17 -16.08 -6.99
C ALA A 46 -3.93 -17.47 -7.61
N GLU A 47 -3.05 -17.56 -8.62
CA GLU A 47 -2.65 -18.84 -9.20
C GLU A 47 -2.04 -19.81 -8.15
N ALA A 48 -1.27 -19.27 -7.18
CA ALA A 48 -0.69 -20.11 -6.14
C ALA A 48 -1.76 -20.65 -5.18
N CYS A 49 -2.83 -19.90 -4.92
CA CYS A 49 -3.99 -20.38 -4.16
C CYS A 49 -4.72 -21.48 -4.92
N GLU A 50 -5.01 -21.28 -6.22
CA GLU A 50 -5.68 -22.26 -7.07
C GLU A 50 -4.93 -23.60 -7.13
N ARG A 51 -3.59 -23.56 -7.23
CA ARG A 51 -2.76 -24.78 -7.25
C ARG A 51 -2.87 -25.64 -5.99
N ILE A 52 -3.30 -25.07 -4.88
CA ILE A 52 -3.50 -25.79 -3.60
C ILE A 52 -4.98 -25.89 -3.21
N GLU A 53 -5.88 -25.67 -4.18
CA GLU A 53 -7.33 -25.72 -3.99
C GLU A 53 -7.86 -24.75 -2.91
N ARG A 54 -7.14 -23.62 -2.72
CA ARG A 54 -7.57 -22.51 -1.85
C ARG A 54 -8.28 -21.46 -2.69
N ASP A 55 -9.48 -21.03 -2.24
CA ASP A 55 -10.16 -19.88 -2.84
C ASP A 55 -9.30 -18.61 -2.69
N PRO A 56 -8.84 -17.96 -3.78
CA PRO A 56 -8.05 -16.74 -3.74
C PRO A 56 -8.72 -15.57 -2.99
N ALA A 57 -10.06 -15.53 -2.96
CA ALA A 57 -10.82 -14.51 -2.24
C ALA A 57 -10.64 -14.58 -0.71
N THR A 58 -10.13 -15.69 -0.18
CA THR A 58 -9.83 -15.85 1.25
C THR A 58 -8.49 -15.24 1.66
N LEU A 59 -7.68 -14.78 0.71
CA LEU A 59 -6.38 -14.16 0.94
C LEU A 59 -6.46 -12.68 0.59
N LYS A 60 -6.48 -11.82 1.62
CA LYS A 60 -6.52 -10.38 1.43
C LYS A 60 -5.26 -9.88 0.71
N ARG A 61 -5.42 -9.05 -0.32
CA ARG A 61 -4.32 -8.42 -1.07
C ARG A 61 -4.16 -6.98 -0.66
N THR A 62 -2.95 -6.61 -0.28
CA THR A 62 -2.68 -5.28 0.30
C THR A 62 -1.41 -4.67 -0.25
N VAL A 63 -1.35 -3.33 -0.21
CA VAL A 63 -0.20 -2.55 -0.66
C VAL A 63 0.23 -1.61 0.44
N GLY A 64 1.55 -1.49 0.68
CA GLY A 64 2.13 -0.52 1.59
C GLY A 64 3.11 0.40 0.87
N LEU A 65 2.89 1.72 0.95
CA LEU A 65 3.74 2.72 0.33
C LEU A 65 3.98 3.89 1.29
N THR A 66 5.18 4.47 1.21
CA THR A 66 5.47 5.72 1.92
C THR A 66 4.59 6.86 1.43
N LEU A 67 4.29 7.80 2.34
CA LEU A 67 3.37 8.89 2.10
C LEU A 67 3.97 10.24 2.51
N LEU A 68 3.87 11.21 1.61
CA LEU A 68 4.01 12.64 1.86
C LEU A 68 2.84 13.38 1.22
N ALA A 69 1.86 13.80 2.03
CA ALA A 69 0.68 14.51 1.57
C ALA A 69 0.61 15.93 2.13
N GLY A 70 -0.10 16.83 1.46
CA GLY A 70 -0.30 18.20 1.95
C GLY A 70 -1.37 18.93 1.15
N ALA A 71 -1.99 19.95 1.76
CA ALA A 71 -2.99 20.79 1.10
C ALA A 71 -2.38 21.60 -0.05
N THR A 72 -1.10 21.96 0.09
CA THR A 72 -0.36 22.74 -0.89
C THR A 72 0.97 22.07 -1.23
N GLU A 73 1.54 22.43 -2.38
CA GLU A 73 2.89 22.02 -2.77
C GLU A 73 3.94 22.44 -1.72
N ALA A 74 3.75 23.61 -1.08
CA ALA A 74 4.62 24.08 -0.02
C ALA A 74 4.60 23.17 1.21
N ASP A 75 3.44 22.60 1.56
CA ASP A 75 3.33 21.65 2.68
C ASP A 75 4.07 20.35 2.38
N VAL A 76 3.92 19.83 1.18
CA VAL A 76 4.61 18.60 0.76
C VAL A 76 6.12 18.81 0.77
N ARG A 77 6.59 19.95 0.21
CA ARG A 77 8.02 20.32 0.19
C ARG A 77 8.59 20.48 1.59
N ARG A 78 7.90 21.20 2.48
CA ARG A 78 8.31 21.37 3.87
C ARG A 78 8.49 20.01 4.59
N ARG A 79 7.57 19.08 4.37
CA ARG A 79 7.66 17.73 4.95
C ARG A 79 8.82 16.92 4.40
N ALA A 80 9.06 17.01 3.08
CA ALA A 80 10.21 16.38 2.45
C ALA A 80 11.53 16.92 3.02
N GLU A 81 11.67 18.24 3.09
CA GLU A 81 12.86 18.91 3.67
C GLU A 81 13.08 18.52 5.13
N HIS A 82 12.00 18.49 5.94
CA HIS A 82 12.09 18.13 7.35
C HIS A 82 12.55 16.68 7.56
N THR A 83 12.13 15.78 6.68
CA THR A 83 12.51 14.35 6.75
C THR A 83 13.79 14.01 5.99
N GLY A 84 14.40 14.98 5.33
CA GLY A 84 15.61 14.79 4.53
C GLY A 84 15.37 13.98 3.24
N VAL A 85 14.14 13.94 2.76
CA VAL A 85 13.76 13.22 1.55
C VAL A 85 13.92 14.12 0.34
N ASP A 86 14.58 13.63 -0.71
CA ASP A 86 14.57 14.28 -2.02
C ASP A 86 13.17 14.13 -2.64
N LEU A 87 12.48 15.25 -2.82
CA LEU A 87 11.09 15.25 -3.26
C LEU A 87 10.91 14.76 -4.70
N ASP A 88 11.86 15.05 -5.57
CA ASP A 88 11.79 14.63 -6.98
C ASP A 88 12.02 13.12 -7.10
N GLU A 89 12.99 12.58 -6.37
CA GLU A 89 13.20 11.13 -6.27
C GLU A 89 12.01 10.44 -5.62
N PHE A 90 11.43 11.04 -4.58
CA PHE A 90 10.27 10.49 -3.89
C PHE A 90 9.04 10.40 -4.81
N ARG A 91 8.81 11.44 -5.64
CA ARG A 91 7.73 11.46 -6.64
C ARG A 91 7.97 10.48 -7.79
N ALA A 92 9.21 10.37 -8.24
CA ALA A 92 9.58 9.39 -9.27
C ALA A 92 9.48 7.94 -8.76
N GLY A 93 9.52 7.76 -7.45
CA GLY A 93 9.38 6.47 -6.79
C GLY A 93 7.93 5.98 -6.72
N HIS A 94 7.77 4.78 -6.16
CA HIS A 94 6.45 4.16 -5.99
C HIS A 94 5.86 4.54 -4.64
N THR A 95 5.51 5.83 -4.46
CA THR A 95 5.09 6.43 -3.20
C THR A 95 3.73 7.12 -3.34
N PHE A 96 3.10 7.48 -2.24
CA PHE A 96 1.99 8.43 -2.21
C PHE A 96 2.54 9.83 -1.98
N CYS A 97 2.44 10.74 -2.95
CA CYS A 97 2.95 12.09 -2.83
C CYS A 97 2.00 13.11 -3.45
N GLY A 98 1.66 14.16 -2.71
CA GLY A 98 0.88 15.28 -3.23
C GLY A 98 -0.38 15.63 -2.42
N SER A 99 -1.37 16.18 -3.11
CA SER A 99 -2.68 16.56 -2.57
C SER A 99 -3.57 15.36 -2.23
N ALA A 100 -4.66 15.62 -1.50
CA ALA A 100 -5.66 14.60 -1.21
C ALA A 100 -6.21 13.94 -2.49
N ALA A 101 -6.49 14.71 -3.53
CA ALA A 101 -6.99 14.19 -4.81
C ALA A 101 -6.00 13.21 -5.45
N GLU A 102 -4.70 13.55 -5.49
CA GLU A 102 -3.66 12.68 -6.05
C GLU A 102 -3.50 11.38 -5.26
N ILE A 103 -3.63 11.45 -3.93
CA ILE A 103 -3.58 10.26 -3.06
C ILE A 103 -4.81 9.37 -3.32
N VAL A 104 -6.01 9.96 -3.38
CA VAL A 104 -7.28 9.25 -3.62
C VAL A 104 -7.26 8.57 -4.99
N ASP A 105 -6.82 9.28 -6.04
CA ASP A 105 -6.68 8.72 -7.39
C ASP A 105 -5.74 7.51 -7.41
N ARG A 106 -4.60 7.60 -6.72
CA ARG A 106 -3.66 6.49 -6.66
C ARG A 106 -4.22 5.29 -5.90
N VAL A 107 -4.94 5.52 -4.80
CA VAL A 107 -5.64 4.44 -4.09
C VAL A 107 -6.69 3.80 -5.01
N GLY A 108 -7.40 4.60 -5.80
CA GLY A 108 -8.35 4.13 -6.81
C GLY A 108 -7.70 3.16 -7.80
N ARG A 109 -6.56 3.54 -8.40
CA ARG A 109 -5.81 2.67 -9.32
C ARG A 109 -5.35 1.36 -8.65
N LEU A 110 -4.82 1.43 -7.43
CA LEU A 110 -4.43 0.22 -6.69
C LEU A 110 -5.62 -0.71 -6.42
N ARG A 111 -6.80 -0.14 -6.13
CA ARG A 111 -8.05 -0.91 -5.97
C ARG A 111 -8.44 -1.61 -7.26
N GLU A 112 -8.34 -0.93 -8.41
CA GLU A 112 -8.62 -1.52 -9.74
C GLU A 112 -7.68 -2.71 -10.04
N LEU A 113 -6.43 -2.67 -9.54
CA LEU A 113 -5.50 -3.78 -9.60
C LEU A 113 -5.82 -4.91 -8.61
N GLY A 114 -6.80 -4.72 -7.74
CA GLY A 114 -7.26 -5.71 -6.79
C GLY A 114 -6.73 -5.56 -5.37
N ALA A 115 -6.17 -4.40 -5.00
CA ALA A 115 -5.83 -4.12 -3.62
C ALA A 115 -7.10 -3.89 -2.78
N GLU A 116 -7.21 -4.61 -1.67
CA GLU A 116 -8.33 -4.54 -0.73
C GLU A 116 -8.02 -3.66 0.49
N ARG A 117 -6.75 -3.35 0.71
CA ARG A 117 -6.27 -2.45 1.74
C ARG A 117 -4.99 -1.77 1.32
N VAL A 118 -4.85 -0.50 1.71
CA VAL A 118 -3.62 0.27 1.56
C VAL A 118 -3.10 0.66 2.93
N TYR A 119 -1.79 0.51 3.13
CA TYR A 119 -1.07 0.99 4.29
C TYR A 119 -0.29 2.26 3.94
N PHE A 120 -0.63 3.36 4.55
CA PHE A 120 0.12 4.60 4.45
C PHE A 120 1.28 4.58 5.46
N GLN A 121 2.50 4.53 4.96
CA GLN A 121 3.68 4.59 5.80
C GLN A 121 4.15 6.05 5.91
N MET A 122 3.84 6.67 7.03
CA MET A 122 4.32 8.02 7.33
C MET A 122 5.80 7.98 7.71
N ILE A 123 6.60 8.91 7.17
CA ILE A 123 8.04 9.01 7.46
C ILE A 123 8.26 9.67 8.82
N ASP A 124 7.53 10.77 9.07
CA ASP A 124 7.55 11.46 10.36
C ASP A 124 6.30 11.13 11.17
N MET A 125 6.47 10.35 12.22
CA MET A 125 5.40 9.96 13.16
C MET A 125 5.03 11.08 14.13
N THR A 126 5.78 12.18 14.15
CA THR A 126 5.54 13.33 15.04
C THR A 126 4.81 14.48 14.35
N ASP A 127 4.66 14.46 13.02
CA ASP A 127 3.88 15.44 12.27
C ASP A 127 2.38 15.19 12.42
N LEU A 128 1.81 15.72 13.52
CA LEU A 128 0.38 15.59 13.82
C LEU A 128 -0.50 16.34 12.81
N ASP A 129 0.00 17.44 12.21
CA ASP A 129 -0.72 18.17 11.17
C ASP A 129 -0.84 17.33 9.88
N HIS A 130 0.18 16.52 9.57
CA HIS A 130 0.10 15.57 8.46
C HIS A 130 -0.95 14.49 8.73
N LEU A 131 -0.98 13.97 9.96
CA LEU A 131 -1.98 12.97 10.36
C LEU A 131 -3.41 13.54 10.34
N ALA A 132 -3.60 14.77 10.85
CA ALA A 132 -4.88 15.48 10.80
C ALA A 132 -5.34 15.67 9.34
N TYR A 133 -4.45 16.16 8.46
CA TYR A 133 -4.74 16.32 7.03
C TYR A 133 -5.21 15.01 6.38
N LEU A 134 -4.56 13.90 6.68
CA LEU A 134 -4.99 12.59 6.17
C LEU A 134 -6.39 12.22 6.67
N GLY A 135 -6.66 12.43 7.95
CA GLY A 135 -7.95 12.12 8.58
C GLY A 135 -9.11 12.95 8.04
N GLU A 136 -8.87 14.22 7.78
CA GLU A 136 -9.90 15.20 7.40
C GLU A 136 -10.10 15.28 5.89
N GLU A 137 -9.02 15.21 5.10
CA GLU A 137 -9.08 15.49 3.67
C GLU A 137 -8.92 14.24 2.78
N VAL A 138 -8.17 13.23 3.23
CA VAL A 138 -7.92 12.04 2.42
C VAL A 138 -8.89 10.91 2.74
N LEU A 139 -8.95 10.48 4.00
CA LEU A 139 -9.74 9.30 4.39
C LEU A 139 -11.23 9.39 4.06
N PRO A 140 -11.91 10.55 4.19
CA PRO A 140 -13.34 10.65 3.83
C PRO A 140 -13.63 10.42 2.34
N GLN A 141 -12.64 10.64 1.47
CA GLN A 141 -12.78 10.52 0.02
C GLN A 141 -12.40 9.12 -0.50
N LEU A 142 -11.82 8.26 0.34
CA LEU A 142 -11.45 6.92 -0.08
C LEU A 142 -12.68 6.03 -0.29
N PRO A 143 -12.66 5.17 -1.32
CA PRO A 143 -13.73 4.22 -1.57
C PRO A 143 -13.85 3.24 -0.40
N ARG A 144 -15.07 3.03 0.07
CA ARG A 144 -15.43 2.08 1.14
C ARG A 144 -15.63 0.67 0.59
#